data_db6e655c5385a62ac6dbd210d5957ac0
#
_entry.id   db6e655c5385a62ac6dbd210d5957ac0
#
_cell.length_a   1.000
_cell.length_b   1.000
_cell.length_c   1.000
_cell.angle_alpha   90.00
_cell.angle_beta   90.00
_cell.angle_gamma   90.00
#
_symmetry.space_group_name_H-M   'P 1'
#
loop_
_entity.id
_entity.type
_entity.pdbx_description
1 polymer ?
#
loop_
_entity_poly.entity_id
_entity_poly.type
_entity_poly.pdbx_seq_one_letter_code
_entity_poly.pdbx_strand_id
1 'polypeptide(L)'
;MNAQTRSMLEACGVDIDVTMERFMGKEELLFKFLKKFVNDESYAKLIASIDAKEFESAFSHAHTLKGVSANLGLGNLNDSTQKLVEKLRAKDYTDYEGMVEDIKKDYSEAMDMIGKLD
;
A
#
# COMPACT_ATOMS: atom_id res chain seq x y z
N MET A 1 18.20 6.62 11.17
CA MET A 1 17.91 6.26 9.75
C MET A 1 18.95 6.90 8.88
N ASN A 2 19.63 6.12 8.04
CA ASN A 2 20.63 6.69 7.14
C ASN A 2 19.96 7.33 5.91
N ALA A 3 20.76 8.10 5.14
CA ALA A 3 20.23 8.85 3.99
C ALA A 3 19.66 7.93 2.90
N GLN A 4 20.27 6.78 2.69
CA GLN A 4 19.80 5.83 1.68
C GLN A 4 18.43 5.25 2.05
N THR A 5 18.27 4.81 3.29
CA THR A 5 16.99 4.28 3.78
C THR A 5 15.90 5.36 3.71
N ARG A 6 16.24 6.57 4.14
CA ARG A 6 15.32 7.70 4.08
C ARG A 6 14.85 7.96 2.65
N SER A 7 15.80 7.97 1.71
CA SER A 7 15.49 8.19 0.30
C SER A 7 14.58 7.10 -0.27
N MET A 8 14.80 5.84 0.09
CA MET A 8 13.97 4.72 -0.36
C MET A 8 12.53 4.84 0.16
N LEU A 9 12.37 5.22 1.42
CA LEU A 9 11.05 5.42 2.02
C LEU A 9 10.33 6.59 1.33
N GLU A 10 11.02 7.70 1.14
CA GLU A 10 10.44 8.87 0.49
C GLU A 10 10.00 8.57 -0.95
N ALA A 11 10.76 7.74 -1.67
CA ALA A 11 10.40 7.32 -3.02
C ALA A 11 9.09 6.53 -3.07
N CYS A 12 8.72 5.86 -1.97
CA CYS A 12 7.44 5.17 -1.84
C CYS A 12 6.33 6.09 -1.33
N GLY A 13 6.58 7.39 -1.22
CA GLY A 13 5.61 8.36 -0.75
C GLY A 13 5.50 8.45 0.76
N VAL A 14 6.52 7.99 1.49
CA VAL A 14 6.51 8.08 2.96
C VAL A 14 6.89 9.50 3.39
N ASP A 15 6.01 10.13 4.14
CA ASP A 15 6.34 11.34 4.88
C ASP A 15 7.02 10.89 6.17
N ILE A 16 8.34 11.03 6.22
CA ILE A 16 9.16 10.48 7.29
C ILE A 16 8.75 11.05 8.66
N ASP A 17 8.58 12.36 8.75
CA ASP A 17 8.27 13.00 10.03
C ASP A 17 6.92 12.58 10.57
N VAL A 18 5.90 12.59 9.72
CA VAL A 18 4.54 12.17 10.11
C VAL A 18 4.50 10.69 10.47
N THR A 19 5.16 9.86 9.67
CA THR A 19 5.18 8.41 9.91
C THR A 19 5.93 8.07 11.18
N MET A 20 7.09 8.70 11.41
CA MET A 20 7.87 8.47 12.62
C MET A 20 7.11 8.90 13.87
N GLU A 21 6.35 10.00 13.79
CA GLU A 21 5.50 10.43 14.90
C GLU A 21 4.48 9.36 15.26
N ARG A 22 3.85 8.74 14.25
CA ARG A 22 2.90 7.64 14.45
C ARG A 22 3.55 6.44 15.15
N PHE A 23 4.82 6.19 14.89
CA PHE A 23 5.57 5.08 15.50
C PHE A 23 6.41 5.55 16.70
N MET A 24 6.04 6.67 17.31
CA MET A 24 6.66 7.20 18.54
C MET A 24 8.17 7.46 18.38
N GLY A 25 8.60 7.83 17.18
CA GLY A 25 10.01 8.09 16.87
C GLY A 25 10.88 6.84 16.81
N LYS A 26 10.27 5.65 16.83
CA LYS A 26 11.02 4.39 16.85
C LYS A 26 11.15 3.76 15.47
N GLU A 27 12.31 3.90 14.85
CA GLU A 27 12.59 3.31 13.54
C GLU A 27 12.40 1.80 13.52
N GLU A 28 12.88 1.12 14.57
CA GLU A 28 12.77 -0.33 14.68
C GLU A 28 11.33 -0.80 14.63
N LEU A 29 10.44 -0.04 15.25
CA LEU A 29 9.02 -0.34 15.27
C LEU A 29 8.41 -0.19 13.88
N LEU A 30 8.72 0.91 13.19
CA LEU A 30 8.28 1.13 11.81
C LEU A 30 8.76 0.00 10.91
N PHE A 31 10.04 -0.33 10.96
CA PHE A 31 10.62 -1.38 10.11
C PHE A 31 10.02 -2.75 10.39
N LYS A 32 9.73 -3.04 11.67
CA LYS A 32 9.07 -4.28 12.06
C LYS A 32 7.69 -4.41 11.40
N PHE A 33 6.90 -3.35 11.43
CA PHE A 33 5.56 -3.36 10.82
C PHE A 33 5.63 -3.39 9.30
N LEU A 34 6.58 -2.69 8.68
CA LEU A 34 6.79 -2.78 7.23
C LEU A 34 7.15 -4.21 6.82
N LYS A 35 8.02 -4.87 7.56
CA LYS A 35 8.39 -6.27 7.26
C LYS A 35 7.22 -7.23 7.44
N LYS A 36 6.34 -6.98 8.41
CA LYS A 36 5.11 -7.77 8.58
C LYS A 36 4.16 -7.61 7.40
N PHE A 37 4.18 -6.46 6.74
CA PHE A 37 3.31 -6.20 5.59
C PHE A 37 3.58 -7.17 4.44
N VAL A 38 4.77 -7.71 4.34
CA VAL A 38 5.11 -8.72 3.33
C VAL A 38 4.17 -9.94 3.42
N ASN A 39 3.67 -10.24 4.61
CA ASN A 39 2.77 -11.36 4.86
C ASN A 39 1.29 -10.96 4.83
N ASP A 40 0.99 -9.69 4.58
CA ASP A 40 -0.40 -9.23 4.48
C ASP A 40 -1.00 -9.73 3.16
N GLU A 41 -2.19 -10.31 3.26
CA GLU A 41 -2.83 -10.96 2.11
C GLU A 41 -3.78 -10.06 1.34
N SER A 42 -4.02 -8.83 1.79
CA SER A 42 -5.05 -7.97 1.18
C SER A 42 -4.77 -7.65 -0.29
N TYR A 43 -3.51 -7.41 -0.65
CA TYR A 43 -3.14 -7.16 -2.04
C TYR A 43 -3.42 -8.38 -2.92
N ALA A 44 -2.95 -9.56 -2.52
CA ALA A 44 -3.15 -10.79 -3.31
C ALA A 44 -4.63 -11.12 -3.48
N LYS A 45 -5.42 -10.92 -2.41
CA LYS A 45 -6.87 -11.13 -2.45
C LYS A 45 -7.57 -10.11 -3.34
N LEU A 46 -7.10 -8.86 -3.32
CA LEU A 46 -7.62 -7.81 -4.21
C LEU A 46 -7.41 -8.21 -5.68
N ILE A 47 -6.19 -8.59 -6.04
CA ILE A 47 -5.88 -8.95 -7.43
C ILE A 47 -6.69 -10.17 -7.87
N ALA A 48 -6.80 -11.19 -7.03
CA ALA A 48 -7.60 -12.38 -7.34
C ALA A 48 -9.09 -12.02 -7.56
N SER A 49 -9.63 -11.13 -6.72
CA SER A 49 -11.02 -10.70 -6.85
C SER A 49 -11.26 -9.90 -8.13
N ILE A 50 -10.33 -9.03 -8.50
CA ILE A 50 -10.41 -8.27 -9.76
C ILE A 50 -10.36 -9.22 -10.95
N ASP A 51 -9.43 -10.17 -10.95
CA ASP A 51 -9.30 -11.14 -12.04
C ASP A 51 -10.56 -11.99 -12.20
N ALA A 52 -11.22 -12.32 -11.08
CA ALA A 52 -12.48 -13.09 -11.09
C ALA A 52 -13.71 -12.20 -11.28
N LYS A 53 -13.53 -10.89 -11.39
CA LYS A 53 -14.64 -9.92 -11.48
C LYS A 53 -15.60 -9.99 -10.32
N GLU A 54 -15.10 -10.33 -9.14
CA GLU A 54 -15.84 -10.33 -7.89
C GLU A 54 -15.69 -8.96 -7.22
N PHE A 55 -16.45 -7.99 -7.69
CA PHE A 55 -16.22 -6.57 -7.36
C PHE A 55 -16.56 -6.22 -5.91
N GLU A 56 -17.51 -6.89 -5.28
CA GLU A 56 -17.81 -6.65 -3.87
C GLU A 56 -16.65 -7.10 -2.99
N SER A 57 -16.09 -8.28 -3.29
CA SER A 57 -14.90 -8.78 -2.59
C SER A 57 -13.70 -7.87 -2.86
N ALA A 58 -13.53 -7.45 -4.11
CA ALA A 58 -12.46 -6.52 -4.49
C ALA A 58 -12.55 -5.21 -3.70
N PHE A 59 -13.75 -4.68 -3.52
CA PHE A 59 -13.96 -3.48 -2.71
C PHE A 59 -13.47 -3.70 -1.28
N SER A 60 -13.85 -4.80 -0.65
CA SER A 60 -13.44 -5.11 0.72
C SER A 60 -11.93 -5.22 0.86
N HIS A 61 -11.28 -5.91 -0.07
CA HIS A 61 -9.84 -6.10 -0.04
C HIS A 61 -9.08 -4.79 -0.35
N ALA A 62 -9.58 -3.99 -1.28
CA ALA A 62 -9.02 -2.67 -1.57
C ALA A 62 -9.14 -1.75 -0.36
N HIS A 63 -10.29 -1.76 0.31
CA HIS A 63 -10.51 -0.96 1.52
C HIS A 63 -9.52 -1.34 2.62
N THR A 64 -9.29 -2.62 2.82
CA THR A 64 -8.32 -3.12 3.79
C THR A 64 -6.90 -2.68 3.43
N LEU A 65 -6.51 -2.85 2.16
CA LEU A 65 -5.18 -2.46 1.69
C LEU A 65 -4.95 -0.95 1.84
N LYS A 66 -5.97 -0.15 1.53
CA LYS A 66 -5.92 1.29 1.73
C LYS A 66 -5.61 1.64 3.19
N GLY A 67 -6.31 1.00 4.14
CA GLY A 67 -6.10 1.25 5.55
C GLY A 67 -4.72 0.84 6.03
N VAL A 68 -4.26 -0.34 5.64
CA VAL A 68 -2.94 -0.85 6.03
C VAL A 68 -1.82 0.04 5.45
N SER A 69 -1.92 0.40 4.18
CA SER A 69 -0.91 1.25 3.55
C SER A 69 -0.86 2.65 4.19
N ALA A 70 -2.01 3.19 4.56
CA ALA A 70 -2.06 4.48 5.27
C ALA A 70 -1.35 4.40 6.62
N ASN A 71 -1.62 3.36 7.40
CA ASN A 71 -1.01 3.17 8.71
C ASN A 71 0.51 3.03 8.64
N LEU A 72 1.01 2.44 7.57
CA LEU A 72 2.45 2.27 7.36
C LEU A 72 3.11 3.46 6.69
N GLY A 73 2.34 4.46 6.30
CA GLY A 73 2.86 5.65 5.63
C GLY A 73 3.23 5.44 4.17
N LEU A 74 2.81 4.32 3.56
CA LEU A 74 3.08 4.03 2.15
C LEU A 74 2.17 4.87 1.26
N GLY A 75 2.51 6.15 1.10
CA GLY A 75 1.66 7.15 0.47
C GLY A 75 1.27 6.83 -0.96
N ASN A 76 2.21 6.36 -1.78
CA ASN A 76 1.92 6.05 -3.17
C ASN A 76 0.90 4.91 -3.29
N LEU A 77 1.12 3.83 -2.54
CA LEU A 77 0.20 2.69 -2.54
C LEU A 77 -1.17 3.09 -1.97
N ASN A 78 -1.18 3.89 -0.92
CA ASN A 78 -2.43 4.38 -0.35
C ASN A 78 -3.22 5.19 -1.39
N ASP A 79 -2.56 6.11 -2.09
CA ASP A 79 -3.22 6.97 -3.09
C ASP A 79 -3.79 6.16 -4.24
N SER A 80 -3.01 5.24 -4.81
CA SER A 80 -3.49 4.43 -5.93
C SER A 80 -4.63 3.49 -5.51
N THR A 81 -4.55 2.93 -4.31
CA THR A 81 -5.59 2.04 -3.80
C THR A 81 -6.87 2.81 -3.50
N GLN A 82 -6.74 4.03 -2.96
CA GLN A 82 -7.91 4.87 -2.67
C GLN A 82 -8.73 5.17 -3.92
N LYS A 83 -8.07 5.43 -5.04
CA LYS A 83 -8.77 5.68 -6.31
C LYS A 83 -9.65 4.51 -6.71
N LEU A 84 -9.14 3.30 -6.56
CA LEU A 84 -9.91 2.08 -6.86
C LEU A 84 -11.05 1.91 -5.86
N VAL A 85 -10.80 2.15 -4.57
CA VAL A 85 -11.84 2.06 -3.51
C VAL A 85 -13.03 2.96 -3.87
N GLU A 86 -12.76 4.21 -4.26
CA GLU A 86 -13.84 5.16 -4.58
C GLU A 86 -14.62 4.72 -5.82
N LYS A 87 -13.93 4.21 -6.83
CA LYS A 87 -14.57 3.71 -8.05
C LYS A 87 -15.49 2.51 -7.74
N LEU A 88 -14.99 1.55 -6.97
CA LEU A 88 -15.77 0.38 -6.58
C LEU A 88 -16.90 0.74 -5.62
N ARG A 89 -16.71 1.72 -4.75
CA ARG A 89 -17.76 2.22 -3.85
C ARG A 89 -18.93 2.77 -4.66
N ALA A 90 -18.63 3.47 -5.76
CA ALA A 90 -19.64 4.00 -6.67
C ALA A 90 -20.27 2.92 -7.56
N LYS A 91 -19.88 1.68 -7.39
CA LYS A 91 -20.33 0.53 -8.21
C LYS A 91 -20.05 0.74 -9.70
N ASP A 92 -18.98 1.47 -10.00
CA ASP A 92 -18.49 1.67 -11.34
C ASP A 92 -17.43 0.60 -11.63
N TYR A 93 -17.79 -0.39 -12.42
CA TYR A 93 -16.93 -1.53 -12.72
C TYR A 93 -16.38 -1.47 -14.15
N THR A 94 -16.16 -0.24 -14.62
CA THR A 94 -15.62 0.03 -15.96
C THR A 94 -14.26 0.70 -15.86
N ASP A 95 -13.41 0.49 -16.84
CA ASP A 95 -12.14 1.23 -17.02
C ASP A 95 -11.25 1.30 -15.78
N TYR A 96 -11.23 0.21 -14.99
CA TYR A 96 -10.43 0.15 -13.75
C TYR A 96 -9.01 -0.39 -13.97
N GLU A 97 -8.71 -0.90 -15.15
CA GLU A 97 -7.46 -1.62 -15.43
C GLU A 97 -6.22 -0.76 -15.17
N GLY A 98 -6.26 0.52 -15.57
CA GLY A 98 -5.16 1.44 -15.32
C GLY A 98 -4.92 1.69 -13.83
N MET A 99 -6.00 1.76 -13.04
CA MET A 99 -5.89 1.92 -11.59
C MET A 99 -5.27 0.69 -10.95
N VAL A 100 -5.63 -0.50 -11.42
CA VAL A 100 -5.06 -1.76 -10.93
C VAL A 100 -3.57 -1.83 -11.26
N GLU A 101 -3.17 -1.43 -12.46
CA GLU A 101 -1.75 -1.39 -12.84
C GLU A 101 -0.95 -0.43 -11.97
N ASP A 102 -1.51 0.72 -11.61
CA ASP A 102 -0.87 1.66 -10.69
C ASP A 102 -0.67 1.03 -9.31
N ILE A 103 -1.68 0.30 -8.81
CA ILE A 103 -1.58 -0.40 -7.53
C ILE A 103 -0.47 -1.46 -7.59
N LYS A 104 -0.41 -2.24 -8.66
CA LYS A 104 0.62 -3.26 -8.84
C LYS A 104 2.01 -2.66 -8.81
N LYS A 105 2.20 -1.54 -9.49
CA LYS A 105 3.48 -0.82 -9.52
C LYS A 105 3.86 -0.32 -8.14
N ASP A 106 2.96 0.36 -7.47
CA ASP A 106 3.22 0.94 -6.15
C ASP A 106 3.46 -0.14 -5.10
N TYR A 107 2.73 -1.25 -5.19
CA TYR A 107 2.95 -2.41 -4.32
C TYR A 107 4.32 -3.03 -4.55
N SER A 108 4.70 -3.24 -5.80
CA SER A 108 6.00 -3.81 -6.16
C SER A 108 7.15 -2.94 -5.65
N GLU A 109 7.05 -1.62 -5.81
CA GLU A 109 8.05 -0.69 -5.31
C GLU A 109 8.15 -0.72 -3.78
N ALA A 110 7.01 -0.82 -3.09
CA ALA A 110 7.00 -0.96 -1.63
C ALA A 110 7.67 -2.27 -1.19
N MET A 111 7.39 -3.38 -1.86
CA MET A 111 8.01 -4.68 -1.54
C MET A 111 9.51 -4.64 -1.75
N ASP A 112 9.98 -4.03 -2.85
CA ASP A 112 11.40 -3.88 -3.13
C ASP A 112 12.09 -3.04 -2.04
N MET A 113 11.46 -1.95 -1.64
CA MET A 113 11.97 -1.09 -0.57
C MET A 113 12.08 -1.86 0.75
N ILE A 114 11.03 -2.58 1.12
CA ILE A 114 11.01 -3.35 2.37
C ILE A 114 12.10 -4.41 2.38
N GLY A 115 12.32 -5.07 1.23
CA GLY A 115 13.37 -6.07 1.11
C GLY A 115 14.79 -5.54 1.31
N LYS A 116 14.98 -4.22 1.22
CA LYS A 116 16.27 -3.57 1.43
C LYS A 116 16.44 -2.98 2.83
N LEU A 117 15.44 -3.11 3.69
CA LEU A 117 15.53 -2.63 5.08
C LEU A 117 16.34 -3.62 5.92
N ASP A 118 17.18 -3.08 6.77
CA ASP A 118 18.00 -3.88 7.71
C ASP A 118 17.21 -4.39 8.92
#